data_febdb19bc9cf568afa36332bb88643cc
#
_entry.id   febdb19bc9cf568afa36332bb88643cc
#
_cell.length_a   1.000
_cell.length_b   1.000
_cell.length_c   1.000
_cell.angle_alpha   90.00
_cell.angle_beta   90.00
_cell.angle_gamma   90.00
#
_symmetry.space_group_name_H-M   'P 1'
#
loop_
_entity.id
_entity.type
_entity.pdbx_description
1 polymer ?
#
loop_
_entity_poly.entity_id
_entity_poly.type
_entity_poly.pdbx_seq_one_letter_code
_entity_poly.pdbx_strand_id
1 'polypeptide(L)'
;ETADPRLKNYIRECGYDIFNVKATNLVSGPISSHADIYYCKLGCGDDAPVFCGEKARLGPVYPSDIIYNAACTGKFFIHDLRYTDSMLMEKAKAMGMIFINVKQGYSKCSICIVDENSVITSDHGIAKKIREEKGPDCLLIEPGHIILKGHKYGLIGGSCGLIGNEIVFNGDISLHPDFKRISDHIKSRGLSLKWFPGRELEDIGSLL
;
A
#
# COMPACT_ATOMS: atom_id res chain seq x y z
N GLU A 1 -13.56 -0.61 9.00
CA GLU A 1 -14.03 -0.28 10.39
C GLU A 1 -12.87 0.13 11.32
N THR A 2 -11.63 -0.15 11.00
CA THR A 2 -10.45 0.13 11.85
C THR A 2 -9.78 1.48 11.60
N ALA A 3 -10.17 2.21 10.54
CA ALA A 3 -9.61 3.53 10.25
C ALA A 3 -9.90 4.55 11.36
N ASP A 4 -8.90 5.33 11.74
CA ASP A 4 -9.03 6.41 12.73
C ASP A 4 -10.13 7.40 12.27
N PRO A 5 -11.10 7.74 13.12
CA PRO A 5 -12.13 8.73 12.77
C PRO A 5 -11.56 10.08 12.32
N ARG A 6 -10.42 10.50 12.90
CA ARG A 6 -9.72 11.75 12.54
C ARG A 6 -9.14 11.68 11.12
N LEU A 7 -8.65 10.49 10.70
CA LEU A 7 -8.24 10.25 9.32
C LEU A 7 -9.42 10.47 8.36
N LYS A 8 -10.59 9.87 8.66
CA LYS A 8 -11.78 10.03 7.82
C LYS A 8 -12.23 11.48 7.71
N ASN A 9 -12.20 12.21 8.82
CA ASN A 9 -12.55 13.63 8.82
C ASN A 9 -11.55 14.44 7.98
N TYR A 10 -10.26 14.20 8.17
CA TYR A 10 -9.20 14.86 7.42
C TYR A 10 -9.33 14.64 5.90
N ILE A 11 -9.58 13.41 5.45
CA ILE A 11 -9.80 13.09 4.03
C ILE A 11 -10.96 13.90 3.45
N ARG A 12 -12.08 14.03 4.19
CA ARG A 12 -13.21 14.84 3.75
C ARG A 12 -12.90 16.35 3.71
N GLU A 13 -12.14 16.85 4.70
CA GLU A 13 -11.67 18.24 4.72
C GLU A 13 -10.76 18.56 3.53
N CYS A 14 -10.00 17.56 3.05
CA CYS A 14 -9.23 17.66 1.80
C CYS A 14 -10.08 17.60 0.52
N GLY A 15 -11.40 17.41 0.63
CA GLY A 15 -12.32 17.39 -0.51
C GLY A 15 -12.51 16.02 -1.18
N TYR A 16 -12.07 14.92 -0.53
CA TYR A 16 -12.23 13.57 -1.09
C TYR A 16 -13.43 12.83 -0.50
N ASP A 17 -14.10 12.07 -1.33
CA ASP A 17 -15.10 11.10 -0.90
C ASP A 17 -14.46 9.83 -0.34
N ILE A 18 -15.14 9.21 0.64
CA ILE A 18 -14.63 7.99 1.28
C ILE A 18 -15.55 6.81 0.94
N PHE A 19 -14.97 5.81 0.30
CA PHE A 19 -15.61 4.53 0.05
C PHE A 19 -15.02 3.48 0.99
N ASN A 20 -15.84 2.96 1.92
CA ASN A 20 -15.39 1.91 2.84
C ASN A 20 -15.64 0.54 2.20
N VAL A 21 -14.58 -0.27 2.14
CA VAL A 21 -14.71 -1.68 1.74
C VAL A 21 -15.34 -2.46 2.89
N LYS A 22 -16.43 -3.16 2.60
CA LYS A 22 -17.09 -4.05 3.56
C LYS A 22 -16.35 -5.38 3.61
N ALA A 23 -16.18 -5.91 4.83
CA ALA A 23 -15.65 -7.25 5.01
C ALA A 23 -16.48 -8.28 4.23
N THR A 24 -15.80 -9.26 3.64
CA THR A 24 -16.43 -10.36 2.89
C THR A 24 -15.90 -11.69 3.40
N ASN A 25 -16.56 -12.79 3.02
CA ASN A 25 -16.10 -14.15 3.32
C ASN A 25 -15.20 -14.72 2.21
N LEU A 26 -14.77 -13.89 1.25
CA LEU A 26 -13.99 -14.32 0.09
C LEU A 26 -12.51 -14.54 0.42
N VAL A 27 -12.02 -13.86 1.44
CA VAL A 27 -10.62 -13.91 1.89
C VAL A 27 -10.55 -14.01 3.41
N SER A 28 -9.36 -14.23 3.97
CA SER A 28 -9.15 -14.31 5.42
C SER A 28 -9.73 -13.13 6.18
N GLY A 29 -10.36 -13.38 7.33
CA GLY A 29 -11.06 -12.38 8.15
C GLY A 29 -10.28 -11.10 8.45
N PRO A 30 -9.00 -11.17 8.90
CA PRO A 30 -8.19 -9.99 9.20
C PRO A 30 -8.04 -9.00 8.04
N ILE A 31 -7.96 -9.48 6.81
CA ILE A 31 -7.76 -8.66 5.60
C ILE A 31 -9.03 -8.52 4.74
N SER A 32 -10.15 -9.05 5.19
CA SER A 32 -11.38 -9.11 4.38
C SER A 32 -12.01 -7.75 4.06
N SER A 33 -11.61 -6.68 4.76
CA SER A 33 -12.03 -5.30 4.51
C SER A 33 -10.89 -4.43 3.95
N HIS A 34 -9.74 -5.01 3.61
CA HIS A 34 -8.62 -4.29 3.02
C HIS A 34 -8.94 -3.91 1.57
N ALA A 35 -8.80 -2.62 1.23
CA ALA A 35 -9.14 -2.13 -0.11
C ALA A 35 -8.22 -2.73 -1.18
N ASP A 36 -6.93 -2.86 -0.89
CA ASP A 36 -5.91 -3.38 -1.79
C ASP A 36 -5.98 -4.89 -2.08
N ILE A 37 -6.91 -5.60 -1.44
CA ILE A 37 -7.28 -6.99 -1.82
C ILE A 37 -8.22 -6.99 -3.04
N TYR A 38 -9.04 -5.96 -3.20
CA TYR A 38 -10.09 -5.90 -4.22
C TYR A 38 -9.79 -4.91 -5.34
N TYR A 39 -8.94 -3.92 -5.06
CA TYR A 39 -8.64 -2.80 -5.95
C TYR A 39 -7.14 -2.60 -6.06
N CYS A 40 -6.68 -2.23 -7.26
CA CYS A 40 -5.30 -1.85 -7.50
C CYS A 40 -5.25 -0.46 -8.15
N LYS A 41 -4.73 0.55 -7.44
CA LYS A 41 -4.50 1.87 -8.01
C LYS A 41 -3.24 1.82 -8.88
N LEU A 42 -3.37 2.18 -10.15
CA LEU A 42 -2.30 2.05 -11.16
C LEU A 42 -1.46 3.35 -11.28
N GLY A 43 -1.01 3.84 -10.14
CA GLY A 43 -0.21 5.06 -10.02
C GLY A 43 -0.31 5.67 -8.65
N CYS A 44 0.41 6.78 -8.43
CA CYS A 44 0.43 7.49 -7.15
C CYS A 44 -0.39 8.78 -7.15
N GLY A 45 -0.69 9.39 -8.31
CA GLY A 45 -1.48 10.62 -8.40
C GLY A 45 -2.97 10.42 -8.16
N ASP A 46 -3.70 11.49 -7.86
CA ASP A 46 -5.15 11.46 -7.61
C ASP A 46 -5.95 10.98 -8.83
N ASP A 47 -5.48 11.31 -10.04
CA ASP A 47 -6.09 10.89 -11.30
C ASP A 47 -5.68 9.48 -11.76
N ALA A 48 -4.86 8.77 -10.97
CA ALA A 48 -4.42 7.43 -11.33
C ALA A 48 -5.61 6.46 -11.40
N PRO A 49 -5.74 5.67 -12.49
CA PRO A 49 -6.87 4.77 -12.64
C PRO A 49 -6.83 3.66 -11.59
N VAL A 50 -8.00 3.29 -11.08
CA VAL A 50 -8.17 2.18 -10.17
C VAL A 50 -8.69 0.97 -10.92
N PHE A 51 -7.93 -0.11 -10.90
CA PHE A 51 -8.38 -1.41 -11.39
C PHE A 51 -9.30 -2.04 -10.35
N CYS A 52 -10.53 -2.37 -10.73
CA CYS A 52 -11.49 -3.07 -9.90
C CYS A 52 -11.39 -4.57 -10.19
N GLY A 53 -10.92 -5.34 -9.22
CA GLY A 53 -10.78 -6.79 -9.35
C GLY A 53 -12.12 -7.52 -9.36
N GLU A 54 -12.20 -8.63 -10.09
CA GLU A 54 -13.34 -9.54 -10.08
C GLU A 54 -13.32 -10.37 -8.79
N LYS A 55 -14.27 -10.11 -7.90
CA LYS A 55 -14.36 -10.79 -6.60
C LYS A 55 -14.44 -12.31 -6.70
N ALA A 56 -15.05 -12.83 -7.76
CA ALA A 56 -15.18 -14.27 -8.02
C ALA A 56 -13.82 -14.97 -8.28
N ARG A 57 -12.77 -14.23 -8.59
CA ARG A 57 -11.41 -14.76 -8.80
C ARG A 57 -10.57 -14.83 -7.53
N LEU A 58 -11.02 -14.18 -6.46
CA LEU A 58 -10.39 -14.26 -5.16
C LEU A 58 -10.70 -15.58 -4.46
N GLY A 59 -9.79 -16.05 -3.65
CA GLY A 59 -9.96 -17.23 -2.82
C GLY A 59 -9.56 -16.98 -1.35
N PRO A 60 -9.97 -17.86 -0.43
CA PRO A 60 -9.85 -17.63 1.00
C PRO A 60 -8.43 -17.83 1.56
N VAL A 61 -7.52 -18.38 0.78
CA VAL A 61 -6.15 -18.72 1.20
C VAL A 61 -5.13 -18.25 0.20
N TYR A 62 -3.96 -17.86 0.73
CA TYR A 62 -2.79 -17.52 -0.07
C TYR A 62 -2.44 -18.67 -1.04
N PRO A 63 -2.14 -18.38 -2.32
CA PRO A 63 -1.93 -17.06 -2.92
C PRO A 63 -3.17 -16.50 -3.67
N SER A 64 -4.35 -17.08 -3.50
CA SER A 64 -5.53 -16.66 -4.25
C SER A 64 -6.17 -15.36 -3.72
N ASP A 65 -5.75 -14.90 -2.57
CA ASP A 65 -6.22 -13.66 -1.93
C ASP A 65 -5.37 -12.43 -2.27
N ILE A 66 -4.21 -12.60 -2.95
CA ILE A 66 -3.27 -11.50 -3.23
C ILE A 66 -3.27 -11.02 -4.69
N ILE A 67 -4.08 -11.61 -5.56
CA ILE A 67 -3.98 -11.47 -7.02
C ILE A 67 -4.10 -10.03 -7.54
N TYR A 68 -4.65 -9.11 -6.73
CA TYR A 68 -4.77 -7.68 -7.02
C TYR A 68 -3.89 -6.79 -6.14
N ASN A 69 -3.19 -7.36 -5.14
CA ASN A 69 -2.38 -6.61 -4.15
C ASN A 69 -1.02 -6.16 -4.71
N ALA A 70 -1.00 -5.58 -5.90
CA ALA A 70 0.21 -5.08 -6.54
C ALA A 70 0.48 -3.62 -6.15
N ALA A 71 1.76 -3.29 -5.90
CA ALA A 71 2.19 -1.90 -5.72
C ALA A 71 2.54 -1.29 -7.07
N CYS A 72 1.80 -0.24 -7.46
CA CYS A 72 1.95 0.43 -8.74
C CYS A 72 2.26 1.91 -8.52
N THR A 73 3.45 2.35 -8.90
CA THR A 73 3.84 3.77 -8.78
C THR A 73 3.40 4.62 -9.97
N GLY A 74 2.86 4.00 -11.03
CA GLY A 74 2.63 4.60 -12.35
C GLY A 74 3.76 4.27 -13.31
N LYS A 75 5.00 4.21 -12.83
CA LYS A 75 6.19 3.80 -13.59
C LYS A 75 6.57 2.33 -13.35
N PHE A 76 6.44 1.86 -12.12
CA PHE A 76 6.79 0.50 -11.72
C PHE A 76 5.58 -0.29 -11.26
N PHE A 77 5.53 -1.56 -11.64
CA PHE A 77 4.57 -2.56 -11.18
C PHE A 77 5.31 -3.63 -10.36
N ILE A 78 5.09 -3.68 -9.06
CA ILE A 78 5.84 -4.51 -8.12
C ILE A 78 4.91 -5.55 -7.49
N HIS A 79 5.09 -6.82 -7.81
CA HIS A 79 4.26 -7.90 -7.28
C HIS A 79 4.91 -9.27 -7.47
N ASP A 80 4.35 -10.32 -6.86
CA ASP A 80 4.64 -11.71 -7.24
C ASP A 80 3.90 -12.02 -8.55
N LEU A 81 4.61 -11.89 -9.67
CA LEU A 81 4.03 -11.99 -11.01
C LEU A 81 3.44 -13.37 -11.33
N ARG A 82 3.79 -14.40 -10.56
CA ARG A 82 3.22 -15.76 -10.73
C ARG A 82 1.74 -15.82 -10.35
N TYR A 83 1.32 -14.95 -9.44
CA TYR A 83 -0.02 -14.95 -8.86
C TYR A 83 -0.83 -13.69 -9.19
N THR A 84 -0.24 -12.77 -9.95
CA THR A 84 -0.91 -11.55 -10.39
C THR A 84 -2.03 -11.90 -11.38
N ASP A 85 -3.17 -11.25 -11.22
CA ASP A 85 -4.28 -11.32 -12.18
C ASP A 85 -3.83 -10.92 -13.58
N SER A 86 -4.21 -11.72 -14.60
CA SER A 86 -3.77 -11.50 -15.98
C SER A 86 -4.30 -10.19 -16.57
N MET A 87 -5.55 -9.81 -16.27
CA MET A 87 -6.13 -8.56 -16.77
C MET A 87 -5.48 -7.34 -16.13
N LEU A 88 -5.16 -7.43 -14.83
CA LEU A 88 -4.39 -6.41 -14.14
C LEU A 88 -2.99 -6.26 -14.78
N MET A 89 -2.31 -7.37 -15.06
CA MET A 89 -1.00 -7.35 -15.74
C MET A 89 -1.08 -6.74 -17.14
N GLU A 90 -2.08 -7.10 -17.94
CA GLU A 90 -2.30 -6.53 -19.27
C GLU A 90 -2.52 -5.02 -19.21
N LYS A 91 -3.33 -4.56 -18.24
CA LYS A 91 -3.57 -3.13 -18.03
C LYS A 91 -2.28 -2.39 -17.68
N ALA A 92 -1.48 -2.91 -16.76
CA ALA A 92 -0.19 -2.32 -16.38
C ALA A 92 0.81 -2.31 -17.55
N LYS A 93 0.85 -3.37 -18.37
CA LYS A 93 1.65 -3.42 -19.62
C LYS A 93 1.21 -2.37 -20.62
N ALA A 94 -0.10 -2.23 -20.83
CA ALA A 94 -0.63 -1.21 -21.74
C ALA A 94 -0.30 0.23 -21.29
N MET A 95 -0.10 0.44 -19.99
CA MET A 95 0.36 1.71 -19.43
C MET A 95 1.90 1.88 -19.48
N GLY A 96 2.63 0.90 -19.99
CA GLY A 96 4.10 0.99 -20.13
C GLY A 96 4.87 0.81 -18.84
N MET A 97 4.28 0.23 -17.79
CA MET A 97 4.95 0.04 -16.51
C MET A 97 6.09 -0.97 -16.58
N ILE A 98 7.15 -0.71 -15.82
CA ILE A 98 8.29 -1.62 -15.64
C ILE A 98 7.94 -2.63 -14.54
N PHE A 99 8.01 -3.91 -14.86
CA PHE A 99 7.65 -4.99 -13.94
C PHE A 99 8.84 -5.40 -13.07
N ILE A 100 8.64 -5.44 -11.77
CA ILE A 100 9.58 -5.95 -10.78
C ILE A 100 8.95 -7.16 -10.08
N ASN A 101 9.49 -8.35 -10.35
CA ASN A 101 9.00 -9.59 -9.76
C ASN A 101 9.57 -9.80 -8.35
N VAL A 102 8.72 -9.81 -7.34
CA VAL A 102 9.08 -10.07 -5.94
C VAL A 102 8.44 -11.37 -5.45
N LYS A 103 8.83 -11.84 -4.26
CA LYS A 103 8.21 -13.03 -3.65
C LYS A 103 7.09 -12.69 -2.65
N GLN A 104 6.94 -11.39 -2.35
CA GLN A 104 5.91 -10.92 -1.44
C GLN A 104 4.59 -10.71 -2.18
N GLY A 105 3.57 -11.48 -1.81
CA GLY A 105 2.26 -11.39 -2.45
C GLY A 105 1.45 -10.18 -2.00
N TYR A 106 1.56 -9.77 -0.73
CA TYR A 106 0.94 -8.53 -0.24
C TYR A 106 1.82 -7.32 -0.53
N SER A 107 2.14 -7.10 -1.81
CA SER A 107 3.12 -6.08 -2.21
C SER A 107 2.62 -4.67 -1.94
N LYS A 108 1.33 -4.36 -2.19
CA LYS A 108 0.77 -3.03 -1.90
C LYS A 108 0.74 -2.75 -0.40
N CYS A 109 0.31 -3.73 0.41
CA CYS A 109 0.38 -3.59 1.86
C CYS A 109 1.82 -3.42 2.36
N SER A 110 2.81 -4.07 1.72
CA SER A 110 4.22 -4.01 2.13
C SER A 110 4.95 -2.74 1.69
N ILE A 111 4.40 -1.99 0.73
CA ILE A 111 5.05 -0.85 0.10
C ILE A 111 4.23 0.42 0.28
N CYS A 112 4.77 1.37 1.04
CA CYS A 112 4.30 2.75 1.00
C CYS A 112 4.85 3.41 -0.27
N ILE A 113 3.97 3.76 -1.20
CA ILE A 113 4.33 4.49 -2.42
C ILE A 113 4.44 5.97 -2.05
N VAL A 114 5.64 6.55 -2.24
CA VAL A 114 5.91 7.96 -1.97
C VAL A 114 5.63 8.78 -3.23
N ASP A 115 6.24 8.41 -4.34
CA ASP A 115 5.99 8.95 -5.68
C ASP A 115 6.30 7.91 -6.77
N GLU A 116 6.29 8.31 -8.05
CA GLU A 116 6.57 7.40 -9.17
C GLU A 116 7.95 6.73 -9.10
N ASN A 117 8.91 7.32 -8.41
CA ASN A 117 10.30 6.90 -8.35
C ASN A 117 10.78 6.59 -6.92
N SER A 118 9.88 6.59 -5.92
CA SER A 118 10.28 6.44 -4.52
C SER A 118 9.25 5.66 -3.70
N VAL A 119 9.75 4.73 -2.88
CA VAL A 119 8.93 3.85 -2.02
C VAL A 119 9.59 3.62 -0.65
N ILE A 120 8.79 3.18 0.32
CA ILE A 120 9.26 2.75 1.65
C ILE A 120 8.74 1.32 1.90
N THR A 121 9.58 0.44 2.41
CA THR A 121 9.19 -0.92 2.80
C THR A 121 10.00 -1.42 3.99
N SER A 122 9.42 -2.33 4.77
CA SER A 122 10.14 -3.11 5.78
C SER A 122 10.53 -4.52 5.29
N ASP A 123 10.18 -4.87 4.05
CA ASP A 123 10.48 -6.18 3.46
C ASP A 123 11.87 -6.15 2.79
N HIS A 124 12.82 -6.90 3.37
CA HIS A 124 14.19 -7.02 2.85
C HIS A 124 14.24 -7.63 1.45
N GLY A 125 13.32 -8.57 1.13
CA GLY A 125 13.25 -9.22 -0.18
C GLY A 125 12.81 -8.26 -1.27
N ILE A 126 11.80 -7.42 -0.98
CA ILE A 126 11.35 -6.35 -1.86
C ILE A 126 12.48 -5.34 -2.08
N ALA A 127 13.07 -4.81 -0.99
CA ALA A 127 14.13 -3.79 -1.09
C ALA A 127 15.35 -4.29 -1.87
N LYS A 128 15.76 -5.56 -1.65
CA LYS A 128 16.82 -6.21 -2.42
C LYS A 128 16.48 -6.27 -3.91
N LYS A 129 15.26 -6.74 -4.22
CA LYS A 129 14.83 -6.93 -5.60
C LYS A 129 14.69 -5.61 -6.37
N ILE A 130 14.14 -4.59 -5.74
CA ILE A 130 14.07 -3.23 -6.30
C ILE A 130 15.47 -2.72 -6.67
N ARG A 131 16.46 -2.92 -5.79
CA ARG A 131 17.85 -2.50 -6.05
C ARG A 131 18.48 -3.27 -7.22
N GLU A 132 18.29 -4.60 -7.28
CA GLU A 132 18.80 -5.44 -8.35
C GLU A 132 18.26 -5.04 -9.73
N GLU A 133 16.97 -4.72 -9.80
CA GLU A 133 16.27 -4.35 -11.04
C GLU A 133 16.35 -2.85 -11.37
N LYS A 134 17.13 -2.06 -10.60
CA LYS A 134 17.21 -0.59 -10.73
C LYS A 134 15.82 0.08 -10.71
N GLY A 135 14.97 -0.39 -9.80
CA GLY A 135 13.62 0.12 -9.57
C GLY A 135 13.60 1.50 -8.89
N PRO A 136 12.49 1.85 -8.22
CA PRO A 136 12.36 3.11 -7.50
C PRO A 136 13.38 3.22 -6.36
N ASP A 137 13.69 4.45 -5.93
CA ASP A 137 14.44 4.69 -4.70
C ASP A 137 13.68 4.08 -3.50
N CYS A 138 14.36 3.22 -2.75
CA CYS A 138 13.71 2.39 -1.74
C CYS A 138 14.33 2.58 -0.36
N LEU A 139 13.57 3.21 0.53
CA LEU A 139 13.91 3.28 1.95
C LEU A 139 13.51 1.97 2.63
N LEU A 140 14.49 1.22 3.13
CA LEU A 140 14.25 0.06 3.99
C LEU A 140 14.18 0.51 5.46
N ILE A 141 13.07 0.15 6.14
CA ILE A 141 12.79 0.48 7.54
C ILE A 141 12.68 -0.78 8.40
N GLU A 142 12.68 -0.61 9.72
CA GLU A 142 12.52 -1.70 10.68
C GLU A 142 11.09 -2.27 10.64
N PRO A 143 10.89 -3.60 10.64
CA PRO A 143 9.56 -4.22 10.68
C PRO A 143 8.98 -4.28 12.09
N GLY A 144 7.65 -4.44 12.21
CA GLY A 144 7.01 -4.87 13.46
C GLY A 144 6.35 -3.77 14.28
N HIS A 145 6.35 -2.53 13.82
CA HIS A 145 5.79 -1.36 14.53
C HIS A 145 4.42 -0.91 14.02
N ILE A 146 3.69 -1.82 13.38
CA ILE A 146 2.36 -1.56 12.78
C ILE A 146 1.42 -2.66 13.24
N ILE A 147 0.24 -2.30 13.71
CA ILE A 147 -0.75 -3.26 14.17
C ILE A 147 -1.52 -3.83 12.99
N LEU A 148 -1.74 -5.15 13.00
CA LEU A 148 -2.76 -5.85 12.24
C LEU A 148 -3.34 -6.96 13.12
N LYS A 149 -4.61 -6.81 13.50
CA LYS A 149 -5.28 -7.79 14.37
C LYS A 149 -5.25 -9.18 13.75
N GLY A 150 -4.87 -10.19 14.54
CA GLY A 150 -4.77 -11.56 14.08
C GLY A 150 -3.43 -11.91 13.40
N HIS A 151 -2.52 -10.96 13.25
CA HIS A 151 -1.16 -11.14 12.74
C HIS A 151 -0.12 -10.64 13.74
N LYS A 152 1.12 -11.08 13.58
CA LYS A 152 2.23 -10.64 14.43
C LYS A 152 2.47 -9.13 14.33
N TYR A 153 2.32 -8.56 13.14
CA TYR A 153 2.36 -7.13 12.83
C TYR A 153 1.72 -6.88 11.46
N GLY A 154 1.39 -5.63 11.19
CA GLY A 154 0.91 -5.13 9.91
C GLY A 154 2.04 -4.58 9.05
N LEU A 155 1.69 -4.03 7.90
CA LEU A 155 2.59 -3.61 6.85
C LEU A 155 2.47 -2.10 6.58
N ILE A 156 3.60 -1.45 6.24
CA ILE A 156 3.66 0.03 6.13
C ILE A 156 2.74 0.57 5.03
N GLY A 157 2.69 -0.07 3.86
CA GLY A 157 1.83 0.36 2.76
C GLY A 157 0.35 0.18 3.04
N GLY A 158 -0.01 -0.79 3.92
CA GLY A 158 -1.37 -1.00 4.38
C GLY A 158 -1.86 0.05 5.38
N SER A 159 -0.94 0.79 6.01
CA SER A 159 -1.25 1.81 7.02
C SER A 159 -1.28 3.24 6.48
N CYS A 160 -1.06 3.45 5.17
CA CYS A 160 -0.95 4.80 4.59
C CYS A 160 -1.39 4.87 3.13
N GLY A 161 -1.41 6.11 2.60
CA GLY A 161 -1.53 6.43 1.18
C GLY A 161 -1.18 7.87 0.87
N LEU A 162 -0.96 8.16 -0.40
CA LEU A 162 -0.73 9.50 -0.89
C LEU A 162 -2.08 10.18 -1.17
N ILE A 163 -2.30 11.34 -0.58
CA ILE A 163 -3.49 12.17 -0.76
C ILE A 163 -3.00 13.59 -1.10
N GLY A 164 -3.27 14.05 -2.31
CA GLY A 164 -2.72 15.31 -2.81
C GLY A 164 -1.19 15.29 -2.73
N ASN A 165 -0.63 16.14 -1.87
CA ASN A 165 0.83 16.26 -1.67
C ASN A 165 1.31 15.74 -0.31
N GLU A 166 0.57 14.84 0.31
CA GLU A 166 0.87 14.32 1.64
C GLU A 166 0.80 12.79 1.71
N ILE A 167 1.78 12.17 2.38
CA ILE A 167 1.64 10.77 2.82
C ILE A 167 0.86 10.79 4.14
N VAL A 168 -0.36 10.27 4.09
CA VAL A 168 -1.28 10.24 5.23
C VAL A 168 -1.26 8.86 5.87
N PHE A 169 -1.03 8.81 7.19
CA PHE A 169 -0.91 7.59 7.97
C PHE A 169 -2.14 7.34 8.84
N ASN A 170 -2.59 6.10 8.95
CA ASN A 170 -3.67 5.67 9.83
C ASN A 170 -3.14 5.40 11.25
N GLY A 171 -2.81 6.45 11.99
CA GLY A 171 -2.25 6.40 13.33
C GLY A 171 -0.97 7.23 13.47
N ASP A 172 -0.21 6.94 14.51
CA ASP A 172 0.97 7.72 14.92
C ASP A 172 2.27 7.13 14.40
N ILE A 173 2.69 7.53 13.20
CA ILE A 173 3.97 7.12 12.61
C ILE A 173 5.17 7.68 13.40
N SER A 174 5.00 8.71 14.24
CA SER A 174 6.09 9.29 15.02
C SER A 174 6.64 8.34 16.09
N LEU A 175 5.87 7.30 16.43
CA LEU A 175 6.29 6.22 17.33
C LEU A 175 7.20 5.17 16.67
N HIS A 176 7.33 5.21 15.33
CA HIS A 176 8.19 4.27 14.61
C HIS A 176 9.67 4.61 14.83
N PRO A 177 10.56 3.64 15.14
CA PRO A 177 11.98 3.92 15.40
C PRO A 177 12.68 4.62 14.24
N ASP A 178 12.27 4.35 13.00
CA ASP A 178 12.78 5.01 11.80
C ASP A 178 12.03 6.29 11.42
N PHE A 179 11.19 6.86 12.29
CA PHE A 179 10.36 8.03 11.94
C PHE A 179 11.16 9.17 11.30
N LYS A 180 12.33 9.49 11.85
CA LYS A 180 13.17 10.55 11.27
C LYS A 180 13.57 10.23 9.83
N ARG A 181 14.01 8.99 9.55
CA ARG A 181 14.41 8.54 8.22
C ARG A 181 13.23 8.56 7.25
N ILE A 182 12.05 8.10 7.70
CA ILE A 182 10.80 8.12 6.93
C ILE A 182 10.44 9.56 6.57
N SER A 183 10.46 10.46 7.56
CA SER A 183 10.13 11.88 7.36
C SER A 183 11.10 12.56 6.40
N ASP A 184 12.39 12.35 6.57
CA ASP A 184 13.43 12.95 5.71
C ASP A 184 13.29 12.43 4.27
N HIS A 185 13.01 11.13 4.09
CA HIS A 185 12.82 10.50 2.78
C HIS A 185 11.60 11.10 2.05
N ILE A 186 10.44 11.19 2.71
CA ILE A 186 9.22 11.77 2.14
C ILE A 186 9.44 13.24 1.79
N LYS A 187 10.03 14.02 2.69
CA LYS A 187 10.31 15.45 2.47
C LYS A 187 11.32 15.71 1.36
N SER A 188 12.29 14.82 1.17
CA SER A 188 13.26 14.93 0.07
C SER A 188 12.59 14.82 -1.32
N ARG A 189 11.37 14.27 -1.37
CA ARG A 189 10.53 14.17 -2.57
C ARG A 189 9.56 15.35 -2.73
N GLY A 190 9.65 16.37 -1.88
CA GLY A 190 8.77 17.53 -1.90
C GLY A 190 7.38 17.30 -1.31
N LEU A 191 7.19 16.18 -0.62
CA LEU A 191 5.92 15.81 0.01
C LEU A 191 5.93 16.11 1.50
N SER A 192 4.74 16.24 2.10
CA SER A 192 4.56 16.32 3.54
C SER A 192 4.01 15.03 4.14
N LEU A 193 3.97 14.98 5.48
CA LEU A 193 3.40 13.86 6.22
C LEU A 193 2.23 14.33 7.07
N LYS A 194 1.17 13.53 7.08
CA LYS A 194 0.04 13.67 8.00
C LYS A 194 -0.11 12.41 8.82
N TRP A 195 -0.25 12.54 10.13
CA TRP A 195 -0.52 11.44 11.05
C TRP A 195 -1.38 11.89 12.24
N PHE A 196 -1.83 10.95 13.05
CA PHE A 196 -2.78 11.18 14.14
C PHE A 196 -2.20 10.68 15.47
N PRO A 197 -1.58 11.55 16.30
CA PRO A 197 -0.95 11.18 17.56
C PRO A 197 -1.91 10.51 18.54
N GLY A 198 -1.35 9.63 19.39
CA GLY A 198 -2.10 8.97 20.47
C GLY A 198 -2.88 7.71 20.06
N ARG A 199 -2.70 7.25 18.83
CA ARG A 199 -3.15 5.93 18.36
C ARG A 199 -2.01 5.24 17.63
N GLU A 200 -1.76 3.99 17.96
CA GLU A 200 -0.75 3.20 17.25
C GLU A 200 -1.06 3.10 15.75
N LEU A 201 -0.01 2.99 14.94
CA LEU A 201 -0.13 2.82 13.50
C LEU A 201 -0.77 1.49 13.17
N GLU A 202 -1.87 1.48 12.41
CA GLU A 202 -2.64 0.27 12.11
C GLU A 202 -2.79 0.09 10.59
N ASP A 203 -2.53 -1.13 10.15
CA ASP A 203 -2.74 -1.59 8.76
C ASP A 203 -4.24 -1.79 8.52
N ILE A 204 -4.79 -1.07 7.56
CA ILE A 204 -6.21 -1.08 7.15
C ILE A 204 -6.38 -1.46 5.67
N GLY A 205 -5.32 -1.96 5.03
CA GLY A 205 -5.31 -2.31 3.60
C GLY A 205 -5.23 -1.12 2.67
N SER A 206 -4.41 -0.16 3.05
CA SER A 206 -4.06 1.03 2.27
C SER A 206 -5.18 2.10 2.14
N LEU A 207 -4.73 3.31 1.85
CA LEU A 207 -5.54 4.37 1.23
C LEU A 207 -5.21 4.36 -0.28
N LEU A 208 -6.21 4.21 -1.12
CA LEU A 208 -6.04 4.09 -2.57
C LEU A 208 -6.48 5.35 -3.30
#